data_8e08028b8dc718b7ad48037d6545cce5
#
_entry.id   8e08028b8dc718b7ad48037d6545cce5
#
_cell.length_a   1.000
_cell.length_b   1.000
_cell.length_c   1.000
_cell.angle_alpha   90.00
_cell.angle_beta   90.00
_cell.angle_gamma   90.00
#
_symmetry.space_group_name_H-M   'P 1'
#
loop_
_entity.id
_entity.type
_entity.pdbx_description
1 polymer ?
#
loop_
_entity_poly.entity_id
_entity_poly.type
_entity_poly.pdbx_seq_one_letter_code
_entity_poly.pdbx_strand_id
1 'polypeptide(L)'
;MLKLLTVYFLSLSVWILSAEAAPVDNSSPSLIEIGRRIYQEGIVESGEELRGVSVAQVTFSGEQAACMRCHRKSGFGTSEGKNIITPITGEYLFPEVVAEASLNADVSPKTQQQQRALSWPGNSPTPYTQPMFARALSDGINSAGQSMDQLMPRYALSDKEVEGLTAYLKSLSAYSEPSVDKTTIHFATVIMPGAKPGQSQAMLDVLKAYVEDMNSDTRSIKRRRKVATHAMYRSYREWKLHVWELTGPGESWKAQLEKLYSEQPVFAVLSGIGGDNWGPFHEFCEQQEVPCLFPNSDLPVIDDGYYSFYFSRGMALEAEVLAKQFKSSVQNDVIVQVFSKDDNRGVEAARVLRDSMKKAGSAENLLDWPIPDGQIDMLWQQMLAEQMPKAVVMWAGGEDLAKLGGWGDKPYSPQEIYLSASMLGREIGSDPELLPKSLHKFKENIRLIYPFKIPEKSARYLLRTKLWLRSKKIALTDERVQANTYFAANMAGDVLSHMFSHYSREYFIELVEHMIGRSLVTSVYPQLNLGPGQRFASKGAYLLKYSNRQGKVLEPITGWVVPY
;
A
#
# COMPACT_ATOMS: atom_id res chain seq x y z
N MET A 1 -17.11 -33.43 -81.43
CA MET A 1 -17.57 -33.81 -80.09
C MET A 1 -17.22 -32.69 -79.13
N LEU A 2 -18.20 -31.88 -78.89
CA LEU A 2 -18.08 -30.60 -78.11
C LEU A 2 -18.61 -30.89 -76.70
N LYS A 3 -17.82 -30.69 -75.63
CA LYS A 3 -18.29 -30.76 -74.27
C LYS A 3 -18.32 -29.32 -73.69
N LEU A 4 -19.52 -28.83 -73.41
CA LEU A 4 -19.77 -27.61 -72.67
C LEU A 4 -19.29 -27.76 -71.22
N LEU A 5 -18.54 -26.78 -70.74
CA LEU A 5 -18.25 -26.58 -69.32
C LEU A 5 -19.16 -25.43 -68.84
N THR A 6 -20.08 -25.75 -67.96
CA THR A 6 -20.94 -24.81 -67.29
C THR A 6 -20.22 -24.27 -66.04
N VAL A 7 -19.95 -22.95 -66.01
CA VAL A 7 -19.37 -22.26 -64.88
C VAL A 7 -20.50 -21.79 -63.98
N TYR A 8 -20.54 -22.32 -62.73
CA TYR A 8 -21.42 -21.82 -61.67
C TYR A 8 -20.77 -20.61 -60.99
N PHE A 9 -21.37 -19.45 -61.09
CA PHE A 9 -21.07 -18.29 -60.24
C PHE A 9 -21.76 -18.47 -58.89
N LEU A 10 -21.00 -18.70 -57.82
CA LEU A 10 -21.50 -18.58 -56.46
C LEU A 10 -21.41 -17.09 -56.04
N SER A 11 -22.54 -16.43 -55.89
CA SER A 11 -22.66 -15.10 -55.30
C SER A 11 -22.52 -15.24 -53.79
N LEU A 12 -21.40 -14.79 -53.20
CA LEU A 12 -21.20 -14.66 -51.79
C LEU A 12 -21.92 -13.39 -51.31
N SER A 13 -23.08 -13.53 -50.67
CA SER A 13 -23.80 -12.44 -49.99
C SER A 13 -23.06 -12.20 -48.66
N VAL A 14 -22.31 -11.10 -48.60
CA VAL A 14 -21.73 -10.61 -47.35
C VAL A 14 -22.86 -9.96 -46.52
N TRP A 15 -23.29 -10.65 -45.48
CA TRP A 15 -24.14 -10.06 -44.44
C TRP A 15 -23.29 -9.15 -43.57
N ILE A 16 -23.39 -7.85 -43.74
CA ILE A 16 -22.89 -6.85 -42.79
C ILE A 16 -23.81 -6.94 -41.57
N LEU A 17 -23.36 -7.63 -40.51
CA LEU A 17 -23.98 -7.49 -39.21
C LEU A 17 -23.66 -6.06 -38.71
N SER A 18 -24.64 -5.20 -38.79
CA SER A 18 -24.66 -3.95 -38.02
C SER A 18 -24.71 -4.36 -36.54
N ALA A 19 -23.61 -4.19 -35.85
CA ALA A 19 -23.62 -4.25 -34.38
C ALA A 19 -24.46 -3.03 -33.91
N GLU A 20 -25.74 -3.26 -33.64
CA GLU A 20 -26.53 -2.31 -32.84
C GLU A 20 -25.80 -2.19 -31.48
N ALA A 21 -25.35 -0.97 -31.18
CA ALA A 21 -24.89 -0.61 -29.86
C ALA A 21 -26.02 -0.97 -28.87
N ALA A 22 -25.68 -1.76 -27.87
CA ALA A 22 -26.62 -2.06 -26.80
C ALA A 22 -27.21 -0.74 -26.26
N PRO A 23 -28.51 -0.66 -26.01
CA PRO A 23 -29.10 0.54 -25.45
C PRO A 23 -28.42 0.86 -24.13
N VAL A 24 -27.94 2.10 -24.00
CA VAL A 24 -27.51 2.64 -22.71
C VAL A 24 -28.72 2.52 -21.79
N ASP A 25 -28.61 1.64 -20.80
CA ASP A 25 -29.67 1.42 -19.82
C ASP A 25 -29.84 2.72 -19.00
N ASN A 26 -30.85 3.52 -19.38
CA ASN A 26 -31.30 4.70 -18.64
C ASN A 26 -32.16 4.31 -17.43
N SER A 27 -31.91 3.15 -16.81
CA SER A 27 -32.54 2.81 -15.54
C SER A 27 -32.10 3.83 -14.49
N SER A 28 -33.05 4.38 -13.75
CA SER A 28 -32.78 5.23 -12.59
C SER A 28 -31.84 4.48 -11.63
N PRO A 29 -30.81 5.13 -11.07
CA PRO A 29 -29.87 4.46 -10.18
C PRO A 29 -30.61 3.78 -9.02
N SER A 30 -30.13 2.60 -8.61
CA SER A 30 -30.72 1.89 -7.47
C SER A 30 -30.60 2.74 -6.20
N LEU A 31 -31.47 2.51 -5.22
CA LEU A 31 -31.42 3.23 -3.93
C LEU A 31 -30.05 3.10 -3.28
N ILE A 32 -29.44 1.91 -3.32
CA ILE A 32 -28.09 1.67 -2.78
C ILE A 32 -27.06 2.55 -3.52
N GLU A 33 -27.17 2.68 -4.84
CA GLU A 33 -26.24 3.47 -5.64
C GLU A 33 -26.40 4.98 -5.38
N ILE A 34 -27.63 5.46 -5.18
CA ILE A 34 -27.87 6.85 -4.74
C ILE A 34 -27.17 7.09 -3.41
N GLY A 35 -27.36 6.20 -2.45
CA GLY A 35 -26.75 6.29 -1.12
C GLY A 35 -25.22 6.20 -1.18
N ARG A 36 -24.67 5.33 -2.02
CA ARG A 36 -23.23 5.19 -2.22
C ARG A 36 -22.60 6.48 -2.74
N ARG A 37 -23.20 7.10 -3.75
CA ARG A 37 -22.72 8.36 -4.32
C ARG A 37 -22.76 9.50 -3.30
N ILE A 38 -23.83 9.62 -2.53
CA ILE A 38 -23.92 10.61 -1.45
C ILE A 38 -22.83 10.36 -0.40
N TYR A 39 -22.67 9.11 0.01
CA TYR A 39 -21.75 8.71 1.07
C TYR A 39 -20.28 8.87 0.67
N GLN A 40 -19.90 8.35 -0.50
CA GLN A 40 -18.50 8.28 -0.94
C GLN A 40 -18.06 9.48 -1.76
N GLU A 41 -18.91 9.96 -2.67
CA GLU A 41 -18.54 10.97 -3.66
C GLU A 41 -19.07 12.38 -3.31
N GLY A 42 -20.04 12.46 -2.40
CA GLY A 42 -20.70 13.72 -2.11
C GLY A 42 -21.53 14.23 -3.30
N ILE A 43 -22.22 13.32 -4.00
CA ILE A 43 -23.07 13.63 -5.17
C ILE A 43 -24.49 13.17 -4.88
N VAL A 44 -25.46 14.06 -4.99
CA VAL A 44 -26.88 13.77 -4.76
C VAL A 44 -27.52 13.11 -6.01
N GLU A 45 -28.80 12.68 -5.90
CA GLU A 45 -29.50 11.96 -6.96
C GLU A 45 -29.51 12.73 -8.29
N SER A 46 -29.68 14.05 -8.24
CA SER A 46 -29.70 14.91 -9.43
C SER A 46 -28.35 14.98 -10.18
N GLY A 47 -27.27 14.50 -9.58
CA GLY A 47 -25.90 14.65 -10.10
C GLY A 47 -25.21 15.93 -9.63
N GLU A 48 -25.87 16.75 -8.81
CA GLU A 48 -25.27 17.93 -8.20
C GLU A 48 -24.41 17.56 -6.99
N GLU A 49 -23.53 18.49 -6.59
CA GLU A 49 -22.72 18.33 -5.39
C GLU A 49 -23.58 18.37 -4.12
N LEU A 50 -23.36 17.41 -3.22
CA LEU A 50 -23.90 17.43 -1.87
C LEU A 50 -23.42 18.70 -1.14
N ARG A 51 -24.32 19.37 -0.45
CA ARG A 51 -24.01 20.54 0.37
C ARG A 51 -24.29 20.24 1.83
N GLY A 52 -23.26 20.45 2.68
CA GLY A 52 -23.36 20.37 4.13
C GLY A 52 -23.01 21.70 4.77
N VAL A 53 -23.74 22.09 5.79
CA VAL A 53 -23.49 23.34 6.52
C VAL A 53 -23.17 23.02 7.99
N SER A 54 -22.00 23.46 8.46
CA SER A 54 -21.64 23.30 9.88
C SER A 54 -22.44 24.27 10.77
N VAL A 55 -22.44 24.01 12.07
CA VAL A 55 -23.03 24.94 13.07
C VAL A 55 -22.37 26.31 12.99
N ALA A 56 -21.10 26.40 12.63
CA ALA A 56 -20.37 27.64 12.42
C ALA A 56 -20.67 28.34 11.08
N GLN A 57 -21.70 27.90 10.34
CA GLN A 57 -22.10 28.42 9.04
C GLN A 57 -21.04 28.28 7.92
N VAL A 58 -20.12 27.33 8.08
CA VAL A 58 -19.18 26.96 7.01
C VAL A 58 -19.86 25.94 6.10
N THR A 59 -19.88 26.22 4.79
CA THR A 59 -20.43 25.32 3.79
C THR A 59 -19.35 24.42 3.23
N PHE A 60 -19.62 23.13 3.16
CA PHE A 60 -18.83 22.11 2.47
C PHE A 60 -19.61 21.65 1.24
N SER A 61 -18.96 21.32 0.13
CA SER A 61 -19.61 20.79 -1.05
C SER A 61 -18.84 19.63 -1.69
N GLY A 62 -19.56 18.80 -2.43
CA GLY A 62 -19.02 17.67 -3.16
C GLY A 62 -18.28 16.71 -2.25
N GLU A 63 -17.09 16.30 -2.65
CA GLU A 63 -16.25 15.37 -1.90
C GLU A 63 -15.96 15.83 -0.46
N GLN A 64 -15.86 17.15 -0.21
CA GLN A 64 -15.65 17.68 1.15
C GLN A 64 -16.86 17.48 2.07
N ALA A 65 -18.07 17.38 1.50
CA ALA A 65 -19.31 17.12 2.21
C ALA A 65 -19.64 15.62 2.32
N ALA A 66 -18.91 14.75 1.62
CA ALA A 66 -19.13 13.32 1.62
C ALA A 66 -18.99 12.70 3.02
N CYS A 67 -19.91 11.82 3.40
CA CYS A 67 -19.96 11.22 4.74
C CYS A 67 -18.68 10.45 5.07
N MET A 68 -18.09 9.79 4.08
CA MET A 68 -16.87 9.00 4.25
C MET A 68 -15.65 9.84 4.68
N ARG A 69 -15.64 11.15 4.51
CA ARG A 69 -14.52 12.01 4.95
C ARG A 69 -14.33 11.96 6.46
N CYS A 70 -15.43 11.82 7.20
CA CYS A 70 -15.41 11.68 8.65
C CYS A 70 -15.66 10.22 9.06
N HIS A 71 -16.72 9.58 8.52
CA HIS A 71 -17.13 8.24 8.93
C HIS A 71 -16.34 7.12 8.26
N ARG A 72 -15.39 7.45 7.38
CA ARG A 72 -14.52 6.54 6.65
C ARG A 72 -15.31 5.70 5.62
N LYS A 73 -14.59 5.00 4.72
CA LYS A 73 -15.23 4.18 3.67
C LYS A 73 -16.02 3.01 4.27
N SER A 74 -15.51 2.44 5.35
CA SER A 74 -16.16 1.32 6.07
C SER A 74 -17.43 1.68 6.84
N GLY A 75 -17.63 2.94 7.16
CA GLY A 75 -18.70 3.39 8.06
C GLY A 75 -18.43 3.16 9.54
N PHE A 76 -17.24 2.67 9.93
CA PHE A 76 -16.89 2.44 11.34
C PHE A 76 -16.38 3.70 12.06
N GLY A 77 -16.21 4.81 11.34
CA GLY A 77 -15.74 6.06 11.92
C GLY A 77 -14.26 6.02 12.29
N THR A 78 -13.86 6.96 13.13
CA THR A 78 -12.46 7.09 13.57
C THR A 78 -12.37 7.85 14.89
N SER A 79 -11.19 7.88 15.50
CA SER A 79 -10.91 8.77 16.62
C SER A 79 -9.66 9.59 16.34
N GLU A 80 -9.78 10.92 16.40
CA GLU A 80 -8.69 11.87 16.21
C GLU A 80 -8.54 12.76 17.44
N GLY A 81 -7.52 12.50 18.24
CA GLY A 81 -7.32 13.18 19.51
C GLY A 81 -8.46 12.92 20.49
N LYS A 82 -9.24 13.97 20.82
CA LYS A 82 -10.43 13.87 21.69
C LYS A 82 -11.73 13.69 20.90
N ASN A 83 -11.69 13.84 19.58
CA ASN A 83 -12.88 13.75 18.76
C ASN A 83 -13.12 12.29 18.37
N ILE A 84 -14.31 11.81 18.64
CA ILE A 84 -14.75 10.46 18.32
C ILE A 84 -15.84 10.58 17.26
N ILE A 85 -15.57 10.00 16.09
CA ILE A 85 -16.54 9.88 15.01
C ILE A 85 -17.12 8.49 15.08
N THR A 86 -18.40 8.41 15.43
CA THR A 86 -19.07 7.13 15.72
C THR A 86 -19.31 6.30 14.47
N PRO A 87 -19.42 4.95 14.60
CA PRO A 87 -19.92 4.09 13.53
C PRO A 87 -21.32 4.50 13.08
N ILE A 88 -21.57 4.36 11.78
CA ILE A 88 -22.88 4.59 11.15
C ILE A 88 -23.31 3.46 10.22
N THR A 89 -22.74 2.28 10.38
CA THR A 89 -23.17 1.10 9.64
C THR A 89 -24.62 0.70 9.99
N GLY A 90 -25.27 -0.05 9.13
CA GLY A 90 -26.66 -0.48 9.34
C GLY A 90 -26.87 -1.24 10.66
N GLU A 91 -25.94 -2.11 11.03
CA GLU A 91 -25.97 -2.82 12.31
C GLU A 91 -25.92 -1.87 13.51
N TYR A 92 -25.23 -0.75 13.38
CA TYR A 92 -25.09 0.22 14.44
C TYR A 92 -26.31 1.16 14.56
N LEU A 93 -26.80 1.66 13.42
CA LEU A 93 -27.92 2.61 13.40
C LEU A 93 -29.30 1.94 13.42
N PHE A 94 -29.46 0.78 12.72
CA PHE A 94 -30.74 0.12 12.48
C PHE A 94 -30.71 -1.36 12.91
N PRO A 95 -30.49 -1.65 14.20
CA PRO A 95 -30.23 -3.02 14.69
C PRO A 95 -31.33 -4.04 14.46
N GLU A 96 -32.58 -3.60 14.22
CA GLU A 96 -33.72 -4.51 14.05
C GLU A 96 -33.70 -5.29 12.72
N VAL A 97 -32.99 -4.77 11.71
CA VAL A 97 -32.93 -5.34 10.34
C VAL A 97 -31.85 -6.42 10.21
N VAL A 98 -30.87 -6.43 11.11
CA VAL A 98 -29.70 -7.32 11.01
C VAL A 98 -29.99 -8.71 11.62
N ALA A 99 -31.06 -8.85 12.38
CA ALA A 99 -31.42 -10.15 13.01
C ALA A 99 -31.68 -11.27 11.98
N GLU A 100 -32.11 -10.94 10.77
CA GLU A 100 -32.41 -11.92 9.72
C GLU A 100 -31.18 -12.28 8.85
N ALA A 101 -30.19 -11.38 8.74
CA ALA A 101 -29.01 -11.58 7.89
C ALA A 101 -27.77 -12.06 8.65
N SER A 102 -27.82 -12.12 9.98
CA SER A 102 -26.65 -12.43 10.81
C SER A 102 -26.30 -13.92 10.76
N LEU A 103 -25.14 -14.25 10.22
CA LEU A 103 -24.46 -15.54 10.33
C LEU A 103 -24.17 -15.98 11.79
N ASN A 104 -24.58 -15.16 12.78
CA ASN A 104 -24.44 -15.37 14.21
C ASN A 104 -25.76 -15.79 14.87
N ALA A 105 -26.56 -16.64 14.22
CA ALA A 105 -27.83 -17.13 14.73
C ALA A 105 -27.75 -17.78 16.13
N ASP A 106 -26.56 -18.11 16.62
CA ASP A 106 -26.32 -18.71 17.94
C ASP A 106 -26.02 -17.70 19.06
N VAL A 107 -26.05 -16.37 18.79
CA VAL A 107 -25.75 -15.36 19.79
C VAL A 107 -27.01 -14.67 20.26
N SER A 108 -27.31 -14.76 21.57
CA SER A 108 -28.50 -14.13 22.14
C SER A 108 -28.48 -12.60 21.96
N PRO A 109 -29.63 -11.92 21.84
CA PRO A 109 -29.70 -10.45 21.70
C PRO A 109 -28.93 -9.68 22.80
N LYS A 110 -28.93 -10.20 24.04
CA LYS A 110 -28.13 -9.62 25.14
C LYS A 110 -26.62 -9.71 24.90
N THR A 111 -26.16 -10.80 24.29
CA THR A 111 -24.74 -10.98 23.96
C THR A 111 -24.32 -10.08 22.79
N GLN A 112 -25.20 -9.85 21.82
CA GLN A 112 -24.96 -8.89 20.72
C GLN A 112 -24.85 -7.46 21.24
N GLN A 113 -25.71 -7.06 22.17
CA GLN A 113 -25.67 -5.74 22.80
C GLN A 113 -24.39 -5.55 23.66
N GLN A 114 -23.95 -6.60 24.36
CA GLN A 114 -22.66 -6.58 25.07
C GLN A 114 -21.46 -6.54 24.11
N GLN A 115 -21.53 -7.19 22.95
CA GLN A 115 -20.49 -7.14 21.92
C GLN A 115 -20.36 -5.74 21.32
N ARG A 116 -21.47 -5.06 21.05
CA ARG A 116 -21.51 -3.65 20.61
C ARG A 116 -20.89 -2.71 21.65
N ALA A 117 -21.20 -2.91 22.91
CA ALA A 117 -20.63 -2.13 24.01
C ALA A 117 -19.13 -2.34 24.22
N LEU A 118 -18.60 -3.54 23.85
CA LEU A 118 -17.17 -3.85 23.93
C LEU A 118 -16.39 -3.40 22.68
N SER A 119 -17.07 -3.30 21.54
CA SER A 119 -16.46 -2.88 20.27
C SER A 119 -16.29 -1.35 20.20
N TRP A 120 -16.99 -0.60 21.04
CA TRP A 120 -16.95 0.85 21.03
C TRP A 120 -17.14 1.41 22.46
N PRO A 121 -16.29 2.33 22.94
CA PRO A 121 -16.41 2.92 24.26
C PRO A 121 -17.51 3.99 24.30
N GLY A 122 -18.74 3.59 24.14
CA GLY A 122 -19.93 4.43 24.18
C GLY A 122 -21.19 3.60 24.21
N ASN A 123 -22.28 4.12 24.78
CA ASN A 123 -23.57 3.46 24.71
C ASN A 123 -24.01 3.36 23.25
N SER A 124 -24.42 2.18 22.79
CA SER A 124 -25.09 2.04 21.49
C SER A 124 -26.24 3.04 21.41
N PRO A 125 -26.40 3.79 20.32
CA PRO A 125 -27.51 4.73 20.19
C PRO A 125 -28.85 3.97 20.24
N THR A 126 -29.89 4.67 20.66
CA THR A 126 -31.25 4.17 20.43
C THR A 126 -31.43 3.93 18.93
N PRO A 127 -32.04 2.80 18.50
CA PRO A 127 -32.24 2.52 17.08
C PRO A 127 -32.90 3.69 16.34
N TYR A 128 -32.41 3.99 15.15
CA TYR A 128 -32.99 5.04 14.31
C TYR A 128 -34.17 4.48 13.52
N THR A 129 -35.25 5.25 13.48
CA THR A 129 -36.28 5.12 12.44
C THR A 129 -35.92 6.04 11.26
N GLN A 130 -36.54 5.84 10.10
CA GLN A 130 -36.31 6.70 8.93
C GLN A 130 -36.50 8.22 9.24
N PRO A 131 -37.60 8.65 9.91
CA PRO A 131 -37.78 10.06 10.28
C PRO A 131 -36.73 10.57 11.28
N MET A 132 -36.30 9.73 12.22
CA MET A 132 -35.22 10.11 13.16
C MET A 132 -33.88 10.28 12.45
N PHE A 133 -33.60 9.46 11.45
CA PHE A 133 -32.39 9.55 10.65
C PHE A 133 -32.39 10.82 9.77
N ALA A 134 -33.51 11.11 9.10
CA ALA A 134 -33.69 12.37 8.38
C ALA A 134 -33.44 13.61 9.28
N ARG A 135 -34.07 13.61 10.48
CA ARG A 135 -33.86 14.68 11.48
C ARG A 135 -32.41 14.78 11.95
N ALA A 136 -31.71 13.67 12.09
CA ALA A 136 -30.29 13.70 12.46
C ALA A 136 -29.45 14.36 11.39
N LEU A 137 -29.77 14.15 10.13
CA LEU A 137 -29.06 14.77 9.00
C LEU A 137 -29.42 16.26 8.84
N SER A 138 -30.70 16.65 8.97
CA SER A 138 -31.16 18.03 8.75
C SER A 138 -30.92 18.93 9.97
N ASP A 139 -31.31 18.47 11.16
CA ASP A 139 -31.34 19.30 12.38
C ASP A 139 -30.19 19.00 13.34
N GLY A 140 -29.50 17.86 13.12
CA GLY A 140 -28.44 17.40 14.01
C GLY A 140 -28.94 16.94 15.37
N ILE A 141 -30.10 16.30 15.40
CA ILE A 141 -30.69 15.74 16.61
C ILE A 141 -30.65 14.21 16.50
N ASN A 142 -29.93 13.54 17.39
CA ASN A 142 -29.78 12.09 17.37
C ASN A 142 -31.10 11.36 17.73
N SER A 143 -31.09 10.02 17.66
CA SER A 143 -32.25 9.18 17.96
C SER A 143 -32.75 9.31 19.41
N ALA A 144 -31.90 9.72 20.35
CA ALA A 144 -32.26 9.98 21.74
C ALA A 144 -32.78 11.41 21.98
N GLY A 145 -32.92 12.24 20.94
CA GLY A 145 -33.38 13.63 21.05
C GLY A 145 -32.30 14.64 21.50
N GLN A 146 -31.02 14.25 21.49
CA GLN A 146 -29.91 15.10 21.91
C GLN A 146 -29.24 15.75 20.70
N SER A 147 -28.70 16.96 20.87
CA SER A 147 -27.85 17.61 19.86
C SER A 147 -26.61 16.77 19.56
N MET A 148 -26.34 16.59 18.29
CA MET A 148 -25.10 15.99 17.80
C MET A 148 -23.94 16.99 17.87
N ASP A 149 -22.71 16.46 17.74
CA ASP A 149 -21.49 17.28 17.74
C ASP A 149 -21.54 18.35 16.64
N GLN A 150 -20.91 19.49 16.91
CA GLN A 150 -20.86 20.64 16.00
C GLN A 150 -20.05 20.34 14.72
N LEU A 151 -19.16 19.34 14.76
CA LEU A 151 -18.37 18.91 13.62
C LEU A 151 -19.22 18.19 12.57
N MET A 152 -20.35 17.57 12.95
CA MET A 152 -21.27 16.93 12.00
C MET A 152 -22.03 18.01 11.22
N PRO A 153 -21.85 18.14 9.90
CA PRO A 153 -22.61 19.10 9.08
C PRO A 153 -24.10 18.75 9.03
N ARG A 154 -24.91 19.71 8.64
CA ARG A 154 -26.33 19.55 8.39
C ARG A 154 -26.57 19.50 6.88
N TYR A 155 -27.42 18.57 6.45
CA TYR A 155 -27.67 18.27 5.06
C TYR A 155 -29.16 18.39 4.73
N ALA A 156 -29.47 19.07 3.62
CA ALA A 156 -30.82 19.13 3.09
C ALA A 156 -30.98 18.04 2.00
N LEU A 157 -31.38 16.84 2.41
CA LEU A 157 -31.61 15.70 1.52
C LEU A 157 -33.10 15.46 1.32
N SER A 158 -33.50 15.04 0.12
CA SER A 158 -34.86 14.58 -0.16
C SER A 158 -35.14 13.23 0.54
N ASP A 159 -36.41 12.87 0.66
CA ASP A 159 -36.82 11.60 1.26
C ASP A 159 -36.19 10.39 0.53
N LYS A 160 -36.10 10.45 -0.81
CA LYS A 160 -35.47 9.40 -1.62
C LYS A 160 -33.97 9.29 -1.39
N GLU A 161 -33.27 10.40 -1.21
CA GLU A 161 -31.83 10.43 -0.89
C GLU A 161 -31.55 9.90 0.52
N VAL A 162 -32.40 10.24 1.49
CA VAL A 162 -32.34 9.66 2.86
C VAL A 162 -32.61 8.16 2.83
N GLU A 163 -33.57 7.71 2.02
CA GLU A 163 -33.85 6.28 1.82
C GLU A 163 -32.67 5.58 1.16
N GLY A 164 -32.09 6.17 0.12
CA GLY A 164 -30.90 5.67 -0.55
C GLY A 164 -29.70 5.55 0.40
N LEU A 165 -29.44 6.60 1.18
CA LEU A 165 -28.37 6.60 2.17
C LEU A 165 -28.60 5.53 3.23
N THR A 166 -29.84 5.36 3.70
CA THR A 166 -30.22 4.29 4.64
C THR A 166 -29.96 2.90 4.04
N ALA A 167 -30.35 2.68 2.78
CA ALA A 167 -30.14 1.41 2.08
C ALA A 167 -28.63 1.10 1.94
N TYR A 168 -27.84 2.10 1.59
CA TYR A 168 -26.39 1.94 1.50
C TYR A 168 -25.76 1.61 2.86
N LEU A 169 -26.08 2.35 3.92
CA LEU A 169 -25.55 2.10 5.26
C LEU A 169 -25.92 0.69 5.77
N LYS A 170 -27.11 0.21 5.45
CA LYS A 170 -27.52 -1.18 5.74
C LYS A 170 -26.68 -2.19 4.95
N SER A 171 -26.35 -1.90 3.69
CA SER A 171 -25.53 -2.79 2.86
C SER A 171 -24.10 -2.96 3.41
N LEU A 172 -23.53 -1.93 4.04
CA LEU A 172 -22.22 -2.02 4.70
C LEU A 172 -22.17 -3.09 5.80
N SER A 173 -23.30 -3.36 6.47
CA SER A 173 -23.39 -4.40 7.50
C SER A 173 -23.81 -5.76 6.96
N ALA A 174 -24.48 -5.80 5.82
CA ALA A 174 -24.96 -7.04 5.20
C ALA A 174 -23.86 -7.76 4.42
N TYR A 175 -22.73 -7.10 4.18
CA TYR A 175 -21.61 -7.68 3.42
C TYR A 175 -20.98 -8.84 4.17
N SER A 176 -20.95 -10.00 3.52
CA SER A 176 -20.22 -11.18 3.99
C SER A 176 -18.97 -11.35 3.15
N GLU A 177 -17.81 -11.22 3.76
CA GLU A 177 -16.53 -11.38 3.10
C GLU A 177 -16.31 -12.83 2.64
N PRO A 178 -16.21 -13.10 1.31
CA PRO A 178 -16.14 -14.48 0.80
C PRO A 178 -14.91 -15.26 1.25
N SER A 179 -13.84 -14.55 1.64
CA SER A 179 -12.58 -15.14 2.08
C SER A 179 -12.56 -15.47 3.58
N VAL A 180 -13.66 -15.22 4.30
CA VAL A 180 -13.77 -15.43 5.74
C VAL A 180 -14.98 -16.31 6.03
N ASP A 181 -14.76 -17.51 6.55
CA ASP A 181 -15.82 -18.37 7.04
C ASP A 181 -15.90 -18.37 8.58
N LYS A 182 -16.77 -19.22 9.17
CA LYS A 182 -16.95 -19.30 10.64
C LYS A 182 -15.67 -19.68 11.39
N THR A 183 -14.71 -20.29 10.74
CA THR A 183 -13.53 -20.91 11.37
C THR A 183 -12.21 -20.45 10.78
N THR A 184 -12.22 -19.92 9.56
CA THR A 184 -11.03 -19.70 8.76
C THR A 184 -11.05 -18.31 8.11
N ILE A 185 -9.88 -17.74 7.97
CA ILE A 185 -9.60 -16.57 7.12
C ILE A 185 -8.47 -16.92 6.15
N HIS A 186 -8.67 -16.61 4.88
CA HIS A 186 -7.74 -16.94 3.80
C HIS A 186 -6.89 -15.73 3.44
N PHE A 187 -5.57 -15.95 3.37
CA PHE A 187 -4.57 -14.98 2.91
C PHE A 187 -3.80 -15.54 1.74
N ALA A 188 -3.24 -14.66 0.93
CA ALA A 188 -2.24 -15.05 -0.05
C ALA A 188 -0.92 -14.33 0.16
N THR A 189 0.11 -14.82 -0.50
CA THR A 189 1.35 -14.11 -0.82
C THR A 189 1.68 -14.36 -2.29
N VAL A 190 2.40 -13.45 -2.94
CA VAL A 190 2.72 -13.55 -4.35
C VAL A 190 4.23 -13.69 -4.57
N ILE A 191 4.61 -14.60 -5.45
CA ILE A 191 5.97 -14.73 -5.98
C ILE A 191 5.87 -14.52 -7.49
N MET A 192 6.53 -13.47 -7.97
CA MET A 192 6.53 -13.11 -9.38
C MET A 192 7.88 -13.41 -10.02
N PRO A 193 7.95 -13.61 -11.34
CA PRO A 193 9.22 -13.74 -12.07
C PRO A 193 10.19 -12.61 -11.74
N GLY A 194 11.49 -12.93 -11.73
CA GLY A 194 12.56 -12.01 -11.31
C GLY A 194 12.88 -12.05 -9.82
N ALA A 195 12.08 -12.72 -9.00
CA ALA A 195 12.41 -12.97 -7.60
C ALA A 195 13.63 -13.88 -7.47
N LYS A 196 14.59 -13.52 -6.61
CA LYS A 196 15.74 -14.39 -6.34
C LYS A 196 15.29 -15.57 -5.46
N PRO A 197 15.65 -16.85 -5.80
CA PRO A 197 15.17 -18.02 -5.06
C PRO A 197 15.41 -17.96 -3.54
N GLY A 198 16.58 -17.49 -3.11
CA GLY A 198 16.88 -17.32 -1.69
C GLY A 198 15.99 -16.31 -0.96
N GLN A 199 15.59 -15.25 -1.65
CA GLN A 199 14.68 -14.22 -1.09
C GLN A 199 13.24 -14.73 -1.01
N SER A 200 12.77 -15.45 -2.01
CA SER A 200 11.44 -16.07 -1.99
C SER A 200 11.32 -17.07 -0.84
N GLN A 201 12.34 -17.90 -0.62
CA GLN A 201 12.36 -18.84 0.50
C GLN A 201 12.40 -18.11 1.84
N ALA A 202 13.21 -17.05 1.97
CA ALA A 202 13.28 -16.23 3.18
C ALA A 202 11.92 -15.61 3.55
N MET A 203 11.15 -15.16 2.56
CA MET A 203 9.78 -14.67 2.74
C MET A 203 8.83 -15.78 3.18
N LEU A 204 8.85 -16.91 2.49
CA LEU A 204 7.94 -18.03 2.78
C LEU A 204 8.17 -18.63 4.15
N ASP A 205 9.43 -18.76 4.59
CA ASP A 205 9.76 -19.29 5.92
C ASP A 205 9.14 -18.42 7.02
N VAL A 206 9.22 -17.10 6.86
CA VAL A 206 8.60 -16.15 7.81
C VAL A 206 7.08 -16.27 7.82
N LEU A 207 6.44 -16.26 6.65
CA LEU A 207 4.97 -16.30 6.55
C LEU A 207 4.41 -17.61 7.09
N LYS A 208 5.01 -18.75 6.73
CA LYS A 208 4.57 -20.07 7.20
C LYS A 208 4.68 -20.18 8.72
N ALA A 209 5.80 -19.75 9.28
CA ALA A 209 6.00 -19.78 10.74
C ALA A 209 5.07 -18.82 11.47
N TYR A 210 4.78 -17.65 10.90
CA TYR A 210 3.85 -16.69 11.49
C TYR A 210 2.40 -17.24 11.50
N VAL A 211 1.96 -17.82 10.40
CA VAL A 211 0.64 -18.47 10.30
C VAL A 211 0.52 -19.64 11.28
N GLU A 212 1.58 -20.42 11.47
CA GLU A 212 1.61 -21.49 12.46
C GLU A 212 1.46 -20.96 13.88
N ASP A 213 2.12 -19.85 14.23
CA ASP A 213 1.97 -19.17 15.53
C ASP A 213 0.54 -18.73 15.77
N MET A 214 -0.03 -17.98 14.82
CA MET A 214 -1.42 -17.52 14.92
C MET A 214 -2.39 -18.69 15.08
N ASN A 215 -2.17 -19.80 14.38
CA ASN A 215 -3.01 -20.99 14.47
C ASN A 215 -2.79 -21.76 15.78
N SER A 216 -1.59 -21.76 16.33
CA SER A 216 -1.30 -22.38 17.64
C SER A 216 -2.03 -21.64 18.75
N ASP A 217 -2.01 -20.32 18.73
CA ASP A 217 -2.75 -19.49 19.68
C ASP A 217 -4.26 -19.68 19.53
N THR A 218 -4.77 -19.70 18.29
CA THR A 218 -6.18 -19.96 18.01
C THR A 218 -6.62 -21.33 18.52
N ARG A 219 -5.82 -22.38 18.36
CA ARG A 219 -6.14 -23.73 18.88
C ARG A 219 -6.19 -23.78 20.41
N SER A 220 -5.29 -23.07 21.08
CA SER A 220 -5.28 -22.95 22.54
C SER A 220 -6.55 -22.25 23.05
N ILE A 221 -7.00 -21.23 22.34
CA ILE A 221 -8.22 -20.47 22.60
C ILE A 221 -9.47 -21.32 22.29
N LYS A 222 -9.49 -22.12 21.22
CA LYS A 222 -10.60 -23.06 20.93
C LYS A 222 -10.86 -24.03 22.08
N ARG A 223 -9.79 -24.46 22.77
CA ARG A 223 -9.91 -25.31 23.96
C ARG A 223 -10.56 -24.57 25.13
N ARG A 224 -10.29 -23.27 25.30
CA ARG A 224 -10.91 -22.38 26.31
C ARG A 224 -12.32 -21.93 25.89
N ARG A 225 -12.61 -21.88 24.58
CA ARG A 225 -13.89 -21.47 23.98
C ARG A 225 -15.11 -22.28 24.47
N LYS A 226 -14.92 -23.55 24.77
CA LYS A 226 -15.99 -24.40 25.34
C LYS A 226 -16.43 -23.94 26.74
N VAL A 227 -15.66 -23.11 27.40
CA VAL A 227 -15.86 -22.65 28.78
C VAL A 227 -16.04 -21.14 28.89
N ALA A 228 -15.59 -20.35 27.89
CA ALA A 228 -15.58 -18.89 27.98
C ALA A 228 -16.83 -18.24 27.34
N THR A 229 -17.49 -17.39 28.11
CA THR A 229 -18.65 -16.59 27.69
C THR A 229 -18.23 -15.29 26.96
N HIS A 230 -16.93 -14.98 26.86
CA HIS A 230 -16.45 -13.72 26.29
C HIS A 230 -16.44 -13.72 24.75
N ALA A 231 -17.08 -12.72 24.17
CA ALA A 231 -17.17 -12.47 22.73
C ALA A 231 -15.81 -12.45 22.00
N MET A 232 -14.79 -11.92 22.66
CA MET A 232 -13.42 -11.82 22.14
C MET A 232 -12.84 -13.17 21.68
N TYR A 233 -13.17 -14.28 22.36
CA TYR A 233 -12.68 -15.61 21.98
C TYR A 233 -13.46 -16.24 20.82
N ARG A 234 -14.58 -15.67 20.41
CA ARG A 234 -15.41 -16.17 19.29
C ARG A 234 -14.98 -15.60 17.93
N SER A 235 -14.22 -14.51 17.93
CA SER A 235 -13.78 -13.83 16.72
C SER A 235 -12.52 -14.42 16.08
N TYR A 236 -11.77 -15.27 16.79
CA TYR A 236 -10.56 -15.87 16.24
C TYR A 236 -10.87 -16.85 15.11
N ARG A 237 -10.12 -16.74 14.02
CA ARG A 237 -10.16 -17.62 12.85
C ARG A 237 -8.80 -18.28 12.65
N GLU A 238 -8.78 -19.48 12.10
CA GLU A 238 -7.54 -20.09 11.61
C GLU A 238 -7.10 -19.41 10.33
N TRP A 239 -5.84 -19.08 10.24
CA TRP A 239 -5.25 -18.52 9.05
C TRP A 239 -4.88 -19.63 8.06
N LYS A 240 -5.25 -19.45 6.78
CA LYS A 240 -4.74 -20.24 5.67
C LYS A 240 -3.98 -19.35 4.72
N LEU A 241 -2.73 -19.72 4.43
CA LEU A 241 -1.87 -19.01 3.49
C LEU A 241 -1.84 -19.76 2.16
N HIS A 242 -2.18 -19.04 1.10
CA HIS A 242 -2.06 -19.49 -0.29
C HIS A 242 -0.82 -18.83 -0.90
N VAL A 243 0.01 -19.62 -1.57
CA VAL A 243 1.19 -19.11 -2.27
C VAL A 243 0.84 -19.02 -3.76
N TRP A 244 0.81 -17.82 -4.30
CA TRP A 244 0.53 -17.54 -5.69
C TRP A 244 1.86 -17.35 -6.43
N GLU A 245 2.23 -18.32 -7.24
CA GLU A 245 3.43 -18.27 -8.06
C GLU A 245 3.05 -17.93 -9.50
N LEU A 246 3.43 -16.72 -9.94
CA LEU A 246 3.18 -16.27 -11.31
C LEU A 246 4.31 -16.71 -12.23
N THR A 247 3.97 -17.02 -13.47
CA THR A 247 4.92 -17.50 -14.47
C THR A 247 4.72 -16.77 -15.80
N GLY A 248 5.72 -16.88 -16.68
CA GLY A 248 5.64 -16.31 -18.02
C GLY A 248 5.72 -14.76 -18.05
N PRO A 249 5.30 -14.15 -19.16
CA PRO A 249 5.40 -12.70 -19.35
C PRO A 249 4.37 -11.91 -18.54
N GLY A 250 4.69 -10.66 -18.23
CA GLY A 250 3.89 -9.79 -17.36
C GLY A 250 2.44 -9.57 -17.80
N GLU A 251 2.18 -9.59 -19.10
CA GLU A 251 0.84 -9.44 -19.67
C GLU A 251 -0.12 -10.56 -19.25
N SER A 252 0.42 -11.74 -18.91
CA SER A 252 -0.37 -12.90 -18.47
C SER A 252 -0.67 -12.90 -16.95
N TRP A 253 0.02 -12.07 -16.17
CA TRP A 253 -0.03 -12.16 -14.70
C TRP A 253 -1.39 -11.77 -14.13
N LYS A 254 -2.03 -10.74 -14.69
CA LYS A 254 -3.36 -10.31 -14.28
C LYS A 254 -4.37 -11.47 -14.38
N ALA A 255 -4.42 -12.16 -15.52
CA ALA A 255 -5.33 -13.29 -15.71
C ALA A 255 -5.00 -14.47 -14.77
N GLN A 256 -3.70 -14.70 -14.45
CA GLN A 256 -3.31 -15.70 -13.46
C GLN A 256 -3.81 -15.34 -12.05
N LEU A 257 -3.65 -14.08 -11.63
CA LEU A 257 -4.12 -13.59 -10.34
C LEU A 257 -5.64 -13.68 -10.21
N GLU A 258 -6.38 -13.24 -11.24
CA GLU A 258 -7.84 -13.34 -11.29
C GLU A 258 -8.32 -14.79 -11.20
N LYS A 259 -7.65 -15.71 -11.91
CA LYS A 259 -7.94 -17.15 -11.83
C LYS A 259 -7.72 -17.69 -10.42
N LEU A 260 -6.55 -17.46 -9.82
CA LEU A 260 -6.21 -17.93 -8.48
C LEU A 260 -7.19 -17.38 -7.43
N TYR A 261 -7.57 -16.12 -7.58
CA TYR A 261 -8.55 -15.47 -6.72
C TYR A 261 -9.97 -16.05 -6.90
N SER A 262 -10.38 -16.35 -8.14
CA SER A 262 -11.69 -16.97 -8.41
C SER A 262 -11.80 -18.39 -7.87
N GLU A 263 -10.70 -19.14 -7.87
CA GLU A 263 -10.62 -20.49 -7.29
C GLU A 263 -10.69 -20.44 -5.76
N GLN A 264 -10.01 -19.46 -5.16
CA GLN A 264 -10.02 -19.24 -3.71
C GLN A 264 -9.88 -17.74 -3.41
N PRO A 265 -10.97 -17.03 -3.09
CA PRO A 265 -10.92 -15.67 -2.60
C PRO A 265 -10.06 -15.55 -1.34
N VAL A 266 -9.32 -14.44 -1.24
CA VAL A 266 -8.47 -14.15 -0.08
C VAL A 266 -8.81 -12.80 0.52
N PHE A 267 -8.70 -12.68 1.83
CA PHE A 267 -8.99 -11.46 2.57
C PHE A 267 -7.97 -10.35 2.30
N ALA A 268 -6.70 -10.73 2.30
CA ALA A 268 -5.60 -9.85 1.97
C ALA A 268 -4.42 -10.64 1.39
N VAL A 269 -3.55 -9.96 0.65
CA VAL A 269 -2.24 -10.48 0.24
C VAL A 269 -1.19 -9.91 1.19
N LEU A 270 -0.42 -10.79 1.82
CA LEU A 270 0.60 -10.45 2.82
C LEU A 270 1.99 -10.53 2.20
N SER A 271 2.71 -9.42 2.21
CA SER A 271 4.01 -9.32 1.57
C SER A 271 3.93 -9.64 0.07
N GLY A 272 4.98 -10.12 -0.50
CA GLY A 272 5.13 -10.48 -1.90
C GLY A 272 6.55 -10.19 -2.34
N ILE A 273 7.01 -10.90 -3.39
CA ILE A 273 8.35 -10.71 -3.92
C ILE A 273 8.36 -10.95 -5.43
N GLY A 274 9.17 -10.18 -6.15
CA GLY A 274 9.26 -10.29 -7.60
C GLY A 274 10.36 -9.41 -8.17
N GLY A 275 10.41 -9.34 -9.49
CA GLY A 275 11.21 -8.37 -10.23
C GLY A 275 10.59 -6.96 -10.19
N ASP A 276 10.81 -6.21 -11.26
CA ASP A 276 10.52 -4.76 -11.29
C ASP A 276 9.10 -4.42 -11.76
N ASN A 277 8.36 -5.36 -12.34
CA ASN A 277 7.02 -5.11 -12.88
C ASN A 277 5.90 -5.45 -11.87
N TRP A 278 5.50 -4.48 -11.08
CA TRP A 278 4.43 -4.60 -10.08
C TRP A 278 3.04 -4.12 -10.58
N GLY A 279 2.97 -3.55 -11.79
CA GLY A 279 1.72 -3.01 -12.36
C GLY A 279 0.56 -4.00 -12.37
N PRO A 280 0.68 -5.19 -12.97
CA PRO A 280 -0.41 -6.17 -13.02
C PRO A 280 -0.89 -6.65 -11.64
N PHE A 281 0.03 -6.77 -10.67
CA PHE A 281 -0.33 -7.11 -9.29
C PHE A 281 -1.07 -5.97 -8.59
N HIS A 282 -0.61 -4.75 -8.76
CA HIS A 282 -1.26 -3.56 -8.22
C HIS A 282 -2.68 -3.40 -8.79
N GLU A 283 -2.83 -3.48 -10.11
CA GLU A 283 -4.14 -3.42 -10.78
C GLU A 283 -5.10 -4.49 -10.25
N PHE A 284 -4.60 -5.71 -10.02
CA PHE A 284 -5.40 -6.79 -9.41
C PHE A 284 -5.89 -6.38 -8.01
N CYS A 285 -4.99 -5.87 -7.15
CA CYS A 285 -5.35 -5.47 -5.78
C CYS A 285 -6.45 -4.40 -5.78
N GLU A 286 -6.32 -3.38 -6.65
CA GLU A 286 -7.29 -2.29 -6.74
C GLU A 286 -8.63 -2.76 -7.36
N GLN A 287 -8.61 -3.53 -8.44
CA GLN A 287 -9.82 -3.98 -9.14
C GLN A 287 -10.62 -5.03 -8.36
N GLN A 288 -9.94 -5.91 -7.63
CA GLN A 288 -10.60 -6.94 -6.80
C GLN A 288 -10.85 -6.44 -5.37
N GLU A 289 -10.51 -5.19 -5.09
CA GLU A 289 -10.65 -4.57 -3.77
C GLU A 289 -10.00 -5.42 -2.66
N VAL A 290 -8.81 -5.99 -2.93
CA VAL A 290 -8.06 -6.86 -2.01
C VAL A 290 -6.92 -6.07 -1.38
N PRO A 291 -6.86 -5.91 -0.04
CA PRO A 291 -5.74 -5.29 0.63
C PRO A 291 -4.42 -6.04 0.36
N CYS A 292 -3.45 -5.37 -0.25
CA CYS A 292 -2.14 -5.92 -0.56
C CYS A 292 -1.08 -5.21 0.29
N LEU A 293 -0.54 -5.93 1.29
CA LEU A 293 0.26 -5.35 2.35
C LEU A 293 1.75 -5.54 2.13
N PHE A 294 2.44 -4.43 1.89
CA PHE A 294 3.89 -4.30 2.04
C PHE A 294 4.72 -5.33 1.25
N PRO A 295 4.54 -5.46 -0.07
CA PRO A 295 5.42 -6.27 -0.90
C PRO A 295 6.86 -5.74 -0.85
N ASN A 296 7.83 -6.63 -1.07
CA ASN A 296 9.24 -6.30 -1.19
C ASN A 296 9.52 -5.79 -2.62
N SER A 297 9.22 -4.52 -2.88
CA SER A 297 9.41 -3.86 -4.17
C SER A 297 10.32 -2.65 -4.05
N ASP A 298 11.22 -2.47 -5.02
CA ASP A 298 12.01 -1.25 -5.20
C ASP A 298 11.38 -0.30 -6.24
N LEU A 299 10.42 -0.82 -7.04
CA LEU A 299 9.63 -0.06 -8.00
C LEU A 299 8.12 -0.26 -7.73
N PRO A 300 7.58 0.28 -6.63
CA PRO A 300 6.14 0.25 -6.40
C PRO A 300 5.40 1.11 -7.41
N VAL A 301 4.15 0.77 -7.69
CA VAL A 301 3.28 1.63 -8.49
C VAL A 301 2.93 2.88 -7.70
N ILE A 302 3.08 4.04 -8.33
CA ILE A 302 2.86 5.35 -7.69
C ILE A 302 1.62 5.97 -8.31
N ASP A 303 0.48 5.66 -7.73
CA ASP A 303 -0.81 6.22 -8.10
C ASP A 303 -1.69 6.47 -6.85
N ASP A 304 -2.95 6.82 -7.06
CA ASP A 304 -3.94 7.10 -6.02
C ASP A 304 -4.70 5.83 -5.57
N GLY A 305 -4.08 4.65 -5.63
CA GLY A 305 -4.66 3.38 -5.21
C GLY A 305 -5.15 3.39 -3.75
N TYR A 306 -6.12 2.53 -3.44
CA TYR A 306 -6.70 2.42 -2.10
C TYR A 306 -6.32 1.13 -1.37
N TYR A 307 -6.15 0.02 -2.09
CA TYR A 307 -5.94 -1.31 -1.50
C TYR A 307 -4.47 -1.74 -1.40
N SER A 308 -3.55 -1.04 -2.07
CA SER A 308 -2.13 -1.41 -2.16
C SER A 308 -1.25 -0.59 -1.23
N PHE A 309 -0.58 -1.23 -0.27
CA PHE A 309 0.32 -0.59 0.69
C PHE A 309 1.77 -0.92 0.43
N TYR A 310 2.62 0.09 0.40
CA TYR A 310 4.05 -0.04 0.19
C TYR A 310 4.87 0.52 1.34
N PHE A 311 6.08 0.00 1.54
CA PHE A 311 7.01 0.55 2.52
C PHE A 311 7.46 1.97 2.19
N SER A 312 7.77 2.23 0.93
CA SER A 312 8.20 3.54 0.45
C SER A 312 7.90 3.66 -1.05
N ARG A 313 8.15 4.83 -1.63
CA ARG A 313 8.11 5.03 -3.10
C ARG A 313 9.35 4.45 -3.82
N GLY A 314 10.13 3.62 -3.14
CA GLY A 314 11.28 2.93 -3.71
C GLY A 314 12.30 3.88 -4.34
N MET A 315 12.71 3.59 -5.57
CA MET A 315 13.70 4.38 -6.31
C MET A 315 13.25 5.83 -6.54
N ALA A 316 11.96 6.07 -6.72
CA ALA A 316 11.42 7.42 -6.86
C ALA A 316 11.67 8.27 -5.61
N LEU A 317 11.52 7.70 -4.40
CA LEU A 317 11.80 8.41 -3.15
C LEU A 317 13.28 8.85 -3.06
N GLU A 318 14.21 7.97 -3.42
CA GLU A 318 15.64 8.30 -3.39
C GLU A 318 15.96 9.43 -4.36
N ALA A 319 15.40 9.38 -5.56
CA ALA A 319 15.56 10.42 -6.57
C ALA A 319 14.98 11.78 -6.14
N GLU A 320 13.80 11.80 -5.55
CA GLU A 320 13.15 13.01 -5.04
C GLU A 320 13.92 13.64 -3.87
N VAL A 321 14.44 12.81 -2.95
CA VAL A 321 15.29 13.29 -1.84
C VAL A 321 16.56 13.93 -2.39
N LEU A 322 17.17 13.32 -3.41
CA LEU A 322 18.35 13.87 -4.04
C LEU A 322 18.06 15.19 -4.78
N ALA A 323 16.94 15.27 -5.51
CA ALA A 323 16.52 16.51 -6.16
C ALA A 323 16.37 17.67 -5.17
N LYS A 324 15.78 17.38 -3.98
CA LYS A 324 15.66 18.37 -2.91
C LYS A 324 17.02 18.82 -2.38
N GLN A 325 17.98 17.90 -2.28
CA GLN A 325 19.35 18.22 -1.87
C GLN A 325 20.06 19.13 -2.90
N PHE A 326 19.94 18.80 -4.18
CA PHE A 326 20.56 19.58 -5.24
C PHE A 326 20.01 21.00 -5.35
N LYS A 327 18.73 21.20 -5.12
CA LYS A 327 18.12 22.53 -5.06
C LYS A 327 18.79 23.45 -4.03
N SER A 328 19.30 22.90 -2.94
CA SER A 328 19.93 23.67 -1.87
C SER A 328 21.45 23.82 -1.99
N SER A 329 22.14 22.94 -2.74
CA SER A 329 23.60 22.84 -2.71
C SER A 329 24.32 23.08 -4.05
N VAL A 330 23.61 22.93 -5.20
CA VAL A 330 24.28 22.92 -6.52
C VAL A 330 23.50 23.80 -7.51
N GLN A 331 23.75 25.09 -7.50
CA GLN A 331 22.99 26.02 -8.36
C GLN A 331 23.51 26.17 -9.79
N ASN A 332 24.80 25.91 -10.08
CA ASN A 332 25.40 26.14 -11.42
C ASN A 332 26.38 25.04 -11.85
N ASP A 333 26.45 23.92 -11.14
CA ASP A 333 27.44 22.88 -11.41
C ASP A 333 26.86 21.77 -12.29
N VAL A 334 27.67 21.23 -13.20
CA VAL A 334 27.27 20.07 -14.02
C VAL A 334 27.13 18.83 -13.14
N ILE A 335 25.97 18.21 -13.20
CA ILE A 335 25.67 16.94 -12.57
C ILE A 335 25.42 15.92 -13.68
N VAL A 336 26.03 14.76 -13.59
CA VAL A 336 25.75 13.66 -14.51
C VAL A 336 25.08 12.53 -13.75
N GLN A 337 23.96 12.03 -14.27
CA GLN A 337 23.37 10.79 -13.77
C GLN A 337 23.61 9.64 -14.74
N VAL A 338 24.15 8.55 -14.20
CA VAL A 338 24.57 7.36 -14.93
C VAL A 338 23.65 6.21 -14.56
N PHE A 339 23.11 5.51 -15.55
CA PHE A 339 22.21 4.38 -15.35
C PHE A 339 22.30 3.40 -16.52
N SER A 340 22.04 2.10 -16.27
CA SER A 340 21.86 1.12 -17.33
C SER A 340 20.49 1.29 -17.99
N LYS A 341 20.46 1.16 -19.33
CA LYS A 341 19.20 1.19 -20.09
C LYS A 341 18.33 -0.05 -19.82
N ASP A 342 18.96 -1.13 -19.39
CA ASP A 342 18.33 -2.44 -19.20
C ASP A 342 17.96 -2.71 -17.71
N ASP A 343 18.30 -1.78 -16.80
CA ASP A 343 17.82 -1.80 -15.40
C ASP A 343 16.69 -0.79 -15.20
N ASN A 344 15.45 -1.27 -15.14
CA ASN A 344 14.27 -0.43 -14.93
C ASN A 344 14.33 0.44 -13.68
N ARG A 345 15.04 0.00 -12.62
CA ARG A 345 15.22 0.76 -11.38
C ARG A 345 16.04 2.01 -11.62
N GLY A 346 17.15 1.86 -12.35
CA GLY A 346 18.02 2.98 -12.72
C GLY A 346 17.33 3.95 -13.67
N VAL A 347 16.62 3.44 -14.67
CA VAL A 347 15.84 4.23 -15.64
C VAL A 347 14.76 5.05 -14.92
N GLU A 348 14.00 4.44 -14.02
CA GLU A 348 12.95 5.15 -13.29
C GLU A 348 13.53 6.20 -12.32
N ALA A 349 14.59 5.86 -11.59
CA ALA A 349 15.25 6.81 -10.70
C ALA A 349 15.78 8.03 -11.46
N ALA A 350 16.40 7.80 -12.62
CA ALA A 350 16.92 8.87 -13.47
C ALA A 350 15.79 9.78 -14.00
N ARG A 351 14.69 9.17 -14.45
CA ARG A 351 13.49 9.89 -14.90
C ARG A 351 12.93 10.78 -13.78
N VAL A 352 12.72 10.20 -12.59
CA VAL A 352 12.14 10.92 -11.45
C VAL A 352 13.06 12.05 -10.97
N LEU A 353 14.38 11.83 -10.94
CA LEU A 353 15.34 12.89 -10.57
C LEU A 353 15.22 14.07 -11.54
N ARG A 354 15.21 13.80 -12.85
CA ARG A 354 15.07 14.83 -13.89
C ARG A 354 13.76 15.59 -13.75
N ASP A 355 12.63 14.88 -13.61
CA ASP A 355 11.31 15.49 -13.49
C ASP A 355 11.21 16.37 -12.23
N SER A 356 11.78 15.91 -11.12
CA SER A 356 11.79 16.64 -9.85
C SER A 356 12.67 17.90 -9.92
N MET A 357 13.84 17.81 -10.55
CA MET A 357 14.70 18.96 -10.77
C MET A 357 14.09 19.96 -11.77
N LYS A 358 13.40 19.47 -12.81
CA LYS A 358 12.66 20.32 -13.76
C LYS A 358 11.55 21.11 -13.05
N LYS A 359 10.76 20.47 -12.20
CA LYS A 359 9.74 21.13 -11.38
C LYS A 359 10.35 22.18 -10.45
N ALA A 360 11.58 21.97 -10.00
CA ALA A 360 12.31 22.90 -9.15
C ALA A 360 13.04 24.03 -9.93
N GLY A 361 12.99 24.02 -11.27
CA GLY A 361 13.67 25.00 -12.13
C GLY A 361 15.20 24.86 -12.15
N SER A 362 15.74 23.66 -11.92
CA SER A 362 17.18 23.39 -11.80
C SER A 362 17.68 22.21 -12.67
N ALA A 363 16.91 21.77 -13.66
CA ALA A 363 17.24 20.61 -14.49
C ALA A 363 18.27 20.91 -15.61
N GLU A 364 18.56 22.16 -15.89
CA GLU A 364 19.43 22.55 -17.01
C GLU A 364 20.86 22.00 -16.88
N ASN A 365 21.31 21.80 -15.67
CA ASN A 365 22.66 21.30 -15.35
C ASN A 365 22.72 19.78 -15.14
N LEU A 366 21.59 19.05 -15.28
CA LEU A 366 21.54 17.61 -15.14
C LEU A 366 21.63 16.92 -16.51
N LEU A 367 22.70 16.17 -16.71
CA LEU A 367 22.96 15.40 -17.93
C LEU A 367 22.67 13.92 -17.69
N ASP A 368 21.89 13.30 -18.59
CA ASP A 368 21.66 11.85 -18.59
C ASP A 368 22.76 11.15 -19.36
N TRP A 369 23.33 10.12 -18.73
CA TRP A 369 24.33 9.25 -19.35
C TRP A 369 23.87 7.79 -19.28
N PRO A 370 22.95 7.39 -20.17
CA PRO A 370 22.50 6.02 -20.22
C PRO A 370 23.56 5.11 -20.84
N ILE A 371 23.90 4.04 -20.17
CA ILE A 371 24.93 3.09 -20.58
C ILE A 371 24.28 1.78 -21.00
N PRO A 372 24.60 1.24 -22.20
CA PRO A 372 24.20 -0.11 -22.58
C PRO A 372 24.88 -1.17 -21.70
N ASP A 373 24.23 -2.29 -21.48
CA ASP A 373 24.79 -3.40 -20.72
C ASP A 373 26.18 -3.83 -21.22
N GLY A 374 27.08 -4.05 -20.27
CA GLY A 374 28.45 -4.51 -20.55
C GLY A 374 29.45 -3.44 -21.02
N GLN A 375 29.03 -2.20 -21.23
CA GLN A 375 29.92 -1.12 -21.71
C GLN A 375 30.22 -0.05 -20.65
N ILE A 376 29.85 -0.29 -19.40
CA ILE A 376 29.89 0.71 -18.33
C ILE A 376 31.32 1.26 -18.08
N ASP A 377 32.34 0.43 -18.19
CA ASP A 377 33.73 0.82 -17.90
C ASP A 377 34.29 1.81 -18.93
N MET A 378 34.14 1.51 -20.22
CA MET A 378 34.69 2.36 -21.30
C MET A 378 33.94 3.69 -21.40
N LEU A 379 32.62 3.68 -21.41
CA LEU A 379 31.78 4.87 -21.52
C LEU A 379 31.84 5.76 -20.28
N TRP A 380 32.08 5.18 -19.12
CA TRP A 380 32.30 5.92 -17.90
C TRP A 380 33.52 6.83 -17.95
N GLN A 381 34.66 6.35 -18.44
CA GLN A 381 35.86 7.13 -18.57
C GLN A 381 35.71 8.26 -19.60
N GLN A 382 35.00 8.00 -20.69
CA GLN A 382 34.66 9.00 -21.69
C GLN A 382 33.82 10.11 -21.09
N MET A 383 32.75 9.78 -20.36
CA MET A 383 31.88 10.74 -19.70
C MET A 383 32.63 11.67 -18.75
N LEU A 384 33.51 11.12 -17.90
CA LEU A 384 34.30 11.93 -16.97
C LEU A 384 35.24 12.91 -17.70
N ALA A 385 35.82 12.47 -18.80
CA ALA A 385 36.73 13.32 -19.59
C ALA A 385 36.02 14.45 -20.35
N GLU A 386 34.83 14.17 -20.89
CA GLU A 386 34.04 15.10 -21.69
C GLU A 386 33.26 16.10 -20.84
N GLN A 387 32.62 15.63 -19.76
CA GLN A 387 31.67 16.44 -19.00
C GLN A 387 32.28 17.12 -17.76
N MET A 388 33.37 16.57 -17.22
CA MET A 388 34.02 17.03 -15.98
C MET A 388 33.00 17.40 -14.87
N PRO A 389 32.07 16.49 -14.52
CA PRO A 389 30.95 16.81 -13.65
C PRO A 389 31.42 17.02 -12.20
N LYS A 390 30.90 18.02 -11.51
CA LYS A 390 31.14 18.21 -10.08
C LYS A 390 30.56 17.08 -9.26
N ALA A 391 29.38 16.61 -9.61
CA ALA A 391 28.71 15.51 -8.97
C ALA A 391 28.27 14.45 -9.99
N VAL A 392 28.36 13.17 -9.58
CA VAL A 392 27.88 12.04 -10.35
C VAL A 392 26.88 11.27 -9.53
N VAL A 393 25.71 10.99 -10.09
CA VAL A 393 24.69 10.12 -9.51
C VAL A 393 24.72 8.79 -10.23
N MET A 394 24.90 7.70 -9.51
CA MET A 394 25.00 6.36 -10.09
C MET A 394 23.80 5.51 -9.67
N TRP A 395 22.89 5.36 -10.60
CA TRP A 395 21.76 4.45 -10.51
C TRP A 395 22.16 3.07 -11.06
N ALA A 396 23.01 2.36 -10.29
CA ALA A 396 23.58 1.08 -10.70
C ALA A 396 23.76 0.14 -9.49
N GLY A 397 23.63 -1.15 -9.74
CA GLY A 397 23.84 -2.19 -8.74
C GLY A 397 25.34 -2.47 -8.48
N GLY A 398 25.65 -3.22 -7.43
CA GLY A 398 27.03 -3.53 -7.05
C GLY A 398 27.82 -4.28 -8.12
N GLU A 399 27.19 -5.13 -8.92
CA GLU A 399 27.81 -5.87 -10.02
C GLU A 399 28.27 -4.94 -11.14
N ASP A 400 27.46 -3.94 -11.49
CA ASP A 400 27.81 -2.96 -12.53
C ASP A 400 28.88 -1.98 -12.03
N LEU A 401 28.77 -1.55 -10.78
CA LEU A 401 29.79 -0.70 -10.17
C LEU A 401 31.12 -1.43 -10.00
N ALA A 402 31.14 -2.73 -9.82
CA ALA A 402 32.36 -3.53 -9.76
C ALA A 402 33.11 -3.58 -11.10
N LYS A 403 32.40 -3.42 -12.23
CA LYS A 403 32.98 -3.35 -13.57
C LYS A 403 33.64 -2.01 -13.89
N LEU A 404 33.43 -0.98 -13.05
CA LEU A 404 34.06 0.33 -13.23
C LEU A 404 35.56 0.25 -12.95
N GLY A 405 36.37 0.04 -13.97
CA GLY A 405 37.83 0.04 -13.89
C GLY A 405 38.45 1.44 -14.03
N GLY A 406 39.73 1.58 -13.64
CA GLY A 406 40.56 2.69 -14.06
C GLY A 406 40.23 4.08 -13.51
N TRP A 407 39.42 4.19 -12.46
CA TRP A 407 39.07 5.49 -11.84
C TRP A 407 40.27 6.28 -11.29
N GLY A 408 41.33 5.59 -10.91
CA GLY A 408 42.40 6.16 -10.08
C GLY A 408 43.54 6.83 -10.82
N ASP A 409 43.64 6.69 -12.15
CA ASP A 409 44.79 7.11 -12.93
C ASP A 409 44.49 8.32 -13.86
N LYS A 410 43.32 8.94 -13.70
CA LYS A 410 42.84 10.05 -14.53
C LYS A 410 42.97 11.39 -13.83
N PRO A 411 43.22 12.50 -14.59
CA PRO A 411 43.43 13.84 -14.03
C PRO A 411 42.16 14.45 -13.40
N TYR A 412 40.99 13.85 -13.58
CA TYR A 412 39.74 14.37 -13.07
C TYR A 412 38.96 13.35 -12.19
N SER A 413 38.51 13.81 -11.04
CA SER A 413 37.63 13.05 -10.12
C SER A 413 36.47 13.95 -9.69
N PRO A 414 35.20 13.44 -9.72
CA PRO A 414 34.08 14.19 -9.20
C PRO A 414 34.26 14.49 -7.71
N GLN A 415 33.76 15.64 -7.26
CA GLN A 415 33.82 16.01 -5.85
C GLN A 415 32.83 15.19 -5.02
N GLU A 416 31.70 14.79 -5.62
CA GLU A 416 30.67 14.00 -4.96
C GLU A 416 30.16 12.88 -5.88
N ILE A 417 30.00 11.68 -5.33
CA ILE A 417 29.49 10.50 -6.00
C ILE A 417 28.31 9.97 -5.19
N TYR A 418 27.13 10.10 -5.74
CA TYR A 418 25.89 9.67 -5.10
C TYR A 418 25.52 8.26 -5.53
N LEU A 419 25.27 7.38 -4.55
CA LEU A 419 24.93 5.97 -4.75
C LEU A 419 23.60 5.65 -4.06
N SER A 420 22.78 4.83 -4.70
CA SER A 420 21.54 4.31 -4.12
C SER A 420 21.82 3.13 -3.19
N ALA A 421 21.42 3.23 -1.92
CA ALA A 421 21.53 2.12 -1.00
C ALA A 421 20.50 1.00 -1.29
N SER A 422 19.39 1.28 -1.96
CA SER A 422 18.45 0.25 -2.41
C SER A 422 19.03 -0.62 -3.51
N MET A 423 19.78 -0.03 -4.45
CA MET A 423 20.44 -0.78 -5.53
C MET A 423 21.67 -1.56 -5.07
N LEU A 424 22.43 -1.02 -4.11
CA LEU A 424 23.64 -1.65 -3.57
C LEU A 424 23.36 -2.73 -2.52
N GLY A 425 22.16 -2.71 -1.96
CA GLY A 425 21.83 -3.47 -0.78
C GLY A 425 22.03 -2.64 0.50
N ARG A 426 21.10 -2.80 1.42
CA ARG A 426 21.08 -2.09 2.71
C ARG A 426 22.33 -2.37 3.55
N GLU A 427 22.89 -3.55 3.42
CA GLU A 427 24.02 -4.07 4.17
C GLU A 427 25.29 -3.25 3.99
N ILE A 428 25.42 -2.52 2.87
CA ILE A 428 26.55 -1.60 2.59
C ILE A 428 26.70 -0.53 3.71
N GLY A 429 25.62 -0.25 4.41
CA GLY A 429 25.65 0.67 5.54
C GLY A 429 26.34 0.12 6.79
N SER A 430 26.44 -1.20 6.95
CA SER A 430 27.06 -1.85 8.09
C SER A 430 28.43 -2.47 7.77
N ASP A 431 28.69 -2.74 6.51
CA ASP A 431 29.95 -3.33 6.04
C ASP A 431 30.51 -2.55 4.83
N PRO A 432 31.54 -1.73 5.04
CA PRO A 432 32.17 -0.97 3.95
C PRO A 432 32.88 -1.84 2.89
N GLU A 433 33.21 -3.09 3.23
CA GLU A 433 33.85 -4.02 2.30
C GLU A 433 32.88 -4.49 1.20
N LEU A 434 31.57 -4.29 1.39
CA LEU A 434 30.55 -4.52 0.36
C LEU A 434 30.55 -3.42 -0.73
N LEU A 435 31.25 -2.29 -0.49
CA LEU A 435 31.47 -1.31 -1.54
C LEU A 435 32.38 -1.92 -2.61
N PRO A 436 32.02 -1.85 -3.91
CA PRO A 436 32.88 -2.34 -4.97
C PRO A 436 34.31 -1.78 -4.87
N LYS A 437 35.32 -2.65 -5.00
CA LYS A 437 36.75 -2.25 -4.85
C LYS A 437 37.15 -1.10 -5.76
N SER A 438 36.55 -0.99 -6.92
CA SER A 438 36.68 0.14 -7.85
C SER A 438 36.40 1.49 -7.21
N LEU A 439 35.51 1.55 -6.22
CA LEU A 439 35.06 2.75 -5.53
C LEU A 439 35.81 3.04 -4.21
N HIS A 440 36.65 2.13 -3.72
CA HIS A 440 37.33 2.31 -2.42
C HIS A 440 38.20 3.56 -2.36
N LYS A 441 38.83 3.96 -3.48
CA LYS A 441 39.65 5.19 -3.57
C LYS A 441 38.83 6.47 -3.37
N PHE A 442 37.53 6.44 -3.67
CA PHE A 442 36.62 7.58 -3.62
C PHE A 442 35.73 7.58 -2.37
N LYS A 443 36.04 6.76 -1.39
CA LYS A 443 35.22 6.57 -0.20
C LYS A 443 34.83 7.90 0.49
N GLU A 444 35.72 8.88 0.49
CA GLU A 444 35.47 10.21 1.06
C GLU A 444 34.50 11.05 0.23
N ASN A 445 34.44 10.82 -1.10
CA ASN A 445 33.56 11.52 -2.04
C ASN A 445 32.18 10.89 -2.14
N ILE A 446 32.02 9.64 -1.63
CA ILE A 446 30.77 8.89 -1.73
C ILE A 446 29.72 9.44 -0.76
N ARG A 447 28.51 9.60 -1.30
CA ARG A 447 27.28 9.96 -0.60
C ARG A 447 26.25 8.87 -0.87
N LEU A 448 25.77 8.21 0.18
CA LEU A 448 24.74 7.18 0.08
C LEU A 448 23.37 7.80 0.30
N ILE A 449 22.46 7.62 -0.65
CA ILE A 449 21.03 7.89 -0.45
C ILE A 449 20.47 6.66 0.27
N TYR A 450 20.07 6.84 1.53
CA TYR A 450 19.81 5.73 2.44
C TYR A 450 18.41 5.82 3.06
N PRO A 451 17.41 5.12 2.47
CA PRO A 451 16.03 5.15 2.95
C PRO A 451 15.78 4.24 4.16
N PHE A 452 16.80 3.54 4.63
CA PHE A 452 16.72 2.55 5.71
C PHE A 452 17.11 3.14 7.07
N LYS A 453 16.90 2.37 8.13
CA LYS A 453 17.42 2.68 9.47
C LYS A 453 18.94 2.65 9.46
N ILE A 454 19.54 3.69 10.00
CA ILE A 454 21.01 3.77 10.13
C ILE A 454 21.50 2.55 10.93
N PRO A 455 22.57 1.87 10.49
CA PRO A 455 23.00 0.58 11.04
C PRO A 455 23.19 0.55 12.57
N GLU A 456 23.79 1.59 13.14
CA GLU A 456 24.02 1.69 14.60
C GLU A 456 22.71 1.66 15.41
N LYS A 457 21.62 2.17 14.84
CA LYS A 457 20.29 2.15 15.46
C LYS A 457 19.49 0.90 15.07
N SER A 458 19.80 0.29 13.92
CA SER A 458 19.04 -0.80 13.34
C SER A 458 19.03 -2.07 14.23
N ALA A 459 20.15 -2.41 14.87
CA ALA A 459 20.27 -3.58 15.72
C ALA A 459 19.20 -3.62 16.84
N ARG A 460 18.92 -2.47 17.47
CA ARG A 460 17.90 -2.35 18.53
C ARG A 460 16.48 -2.51 17.97
N TYR A 461 16.20 -1.93 16.82
CA TYR A 461 14.86 -1.95 16.23
C TYR A 461 14.47 -3.31 15.65
N LEU A 462 15.44 -4.04 15.10
CA LEU A 462 15.22 -5.37 14.53
C LEU A 462 15.41 -6.52 15.55
N LEU A 463 15.77 -6.18 16.80
CA LEU A 463 16.02 -7.20 17.84
C LEU A 463 14.80 -8.12 18.01
N ARG A 464 13.59 -7.57 18.04
CA ARG A 464 12.35 -8.36 18.20
C ARG A 464 12.17 -9.35 17.06
N THR A 465 12.34 -8.90 15.82
CA THR A 465 12.29 -9.77 14.64
C THR A 465 13.35 -10.86 14.70
N LYS A 466 14.61 -10.51 15.01
CA LYS A 466 15.72 -11.47 15.11
C LYS A 466 15.51 -12.50 16.23
N LEU A 467 14.98 -12.09 17.37
CA LEU A 467 14.64 -13.01 18.47
C LEU A 467 13.50 -13.94 18.08
N TRP A 468 12.47 -13.43 17.38
CA TRP A 468 11.38 -14.26 16.89
C TRP A 468 11.88 -15.27 15.85
N LEU A 469 12.66 -14.87 14.83
CA LEU A 469 13.27 -15.78 13.86
C LEU A 469 14.07 -16.90 14.56
N ARG A 470 14.89 -16.56 15.56
CA ARG A 470 15.64 -17.54 16.34
C ARG A 470 14.72 -18.51 17.08
N SER A 471 13.63 -18.02 17.68
CA SER A 471 12.66 -18.88 18.39
C SER A 471 11.98 -19.86 17.45
N LYS A 472 11.84 -19.51 16.16
CA LYS A 472 11.30 -20.37 15.10
C LYS A 472 12.36 -21.20 14.38
N LYS A 473 13.62 -21.08 14.78
CA LYS A 473 14.77 -21.76 14.14
C LYS A 473 14.93 -21.38 12.66
N ILE A 474 14.51 -20.16 12.28
CA ILE A 474 14.67 -19.63 10.93
C ILE A 474 16.04 -18.94 10.86
N ALA A 475 16.86 -19.35 9.89
CA ALA A 475 18.14 -18.70 9.62
C ALA A 475 17.93 -17.28 9.07
N LEU A 476 18.78 -16.34 9.48
CA LEU A 476 18.80 -15.00 8.92
C LEU A 476 19.57 -15.02 7.59
N THR A 477 18.85 -15.16 6.47
CA THR A 477 19.40 -15.26 5.12
C THR A 477 19.28 -13.97 4.33
N ASP A 478 18.18 -13.23 4.52
CA ASP A 478 17.95 -11.89 3.96
C ASP A 478 17.24 -11.03 5.01
N GLU A 479 17.99 -10.17 5.69
CA GLU A 479 17.46 -9.35 6.79
C GLU A 479 16.34 -8.41 6.33
N ARG A 480 16.45 -7.84 5.13
CA ARG A 480 15.44 -6.92 4.58
C ARG A 480 14.12 -7.65 4.32
N VAL A 481 14.18 -8.71 3.53
CA VAL A 481 13.00 -9.49 3.15
C VAL A 481 12.33 -10.07 4.39
N GLN A 482 13.10 -10.68 5.30
CA GLN A 482 12.55 -11.32 6.50
C GLN A 482 11.93 -10.31 7.48
N ALA A 483 12.57 -9.16 7.69
CA ALA A 483 12.03 -8.13 8.58
C ALA A 483 10.78 -7.46 8.00
N ASN A 484 10.77 -7.17 6.70
CA ASN A 484 9.63 -6.59 6.02
C ASN A 484 8.43 -7.55 6.01
N THR A 485 8.67 -8.83 5.71
CA THR A 485 7.63 -9.86 5.70
C THR A 485 7.05 -10.09 7.10
N TYR A 486 7.91 -10.15 8.13
CA TYR A 486 7.44 -10.27 9.51
C TYR A 486 6.61 -9.05 9.94
N PHE A 487 7.01 -7.85 9.51
CA PHE A 487 6.24 -6.64 9.76
C PHE A 487 4.86 -6.72 9.10
N ALA A 488 4.77 -7.10 7.82
CA ALA A 488 3.51 -7.22 7.08
C ALA A 488 2.54 -8.22 7.76
N ALA A 489 3.04 -9.39 8.11
CA ALA A 489 2.25 -10.43 8.79
C ALA A 489 1.80 -9.98 10.19
N ASN A 490 2.71 -9.38 10.98
CA ASN A 490 2.39 -8.88 12.31
C ASN A 490 1.36 -7.74 12.26
N MET A 491 1.46 -6.83 11.28
CA MET A 491 0.49 -5.75 11.10
C MET A 491 -0.90 -6.32 10.82
N ALA A 492 -1.01 -7.32 9.94
CA ALA A 492 -2.28 -8.01 9.69
C ALA A 492 -2.84 -8.67 10.96
N GLY A 493 -1.99 -9.33 11.76
CA GLY A 493 -2.39 -9.97 13.02
C GLY A 493 -2.87 -8.96 14.07
N ASP A 494 -2.12 -7.87 14.25
CA ASP A 494 -2.47 -6.80 15.18
C ASP A 494 -3.82 -6.18 14.79
N VAL A 495 -4.02 -5.84 13.52
CA VAL A 495 -5.27 -5.25 13.01
C VAL A 495 -6.45 -6.21 13.19
N LEU A 496 -6.31 -7.47 12.79
CA LEU A 496 -7.40 -8.46 12.93
C LEU A 496 -7.81 -8.67 14.39
N SER A 497 -6.89 -8.53 15.34
CA SER A 497 -7.22 -8.62 16.76
C SER A 497 -8.17 -7.51 17.24
N HIS A 498 -8.25 -6.39 16.50
CA HIS A 498 -9.13 -5.25 16.79
C HIS A 498 -10.43 -5.27 15.98
N MET A 499 -10.54 -6.11 14.94
CA MET A 499 -11.74 -6.18 14.09
C MET A 499 -12.88 -6.99 14.71
N PHE A 500 -12.60 -7.81 15.69
CA PHE A 500 -13.57 -8.73 16.33
C PHE A 500 -14.31 -9.60 15.30
N SER A 501 -15.58 -9.29 14.99
CA SER A 501 -16.43 -10.04 14.05
C SER A 501 -16.70 -9.29 12.74
N HIS A 502 -16.20 -8.07 12.59
CA HIS A 502 -16.49 -7.20 11.44
C HIS A 502 -15.36 -7.27 10.41
N TYR A 503 -15.40 -8.32 9.58
CA TYR A 503 -14.38 -8.55 8.54
C TYR A 503 -14.72 -7.79 7.26
N SER A 504 -14.59 -6.44 7.27
CA SER A 504 -14.60 -5.61 6.07
C SER A 504 -13.17 -5.25 5.68
N ARG A 505 -12.83 -5.30 4.39
CA ARG A 505 -11.51 -4.94 3.87
C ARG A 505 -11.23 -3.45 4.05
N GLU A 506 -12.23 -2.60 3.89
CA GLU A 506 -12.12 -1.16 4.13
C GLU A 506 -11.79 -0.88 5.59
N TYR A 507 -12.49 -1.53 6.52
CA TYR A 507 -12.19 -1.38 7.95
C TYR A 507 -10.80 -1.90 8.31
N PHE A 508 -10.37 -2.99 7.70
CA PHE A 508 -9.01 -3.51 7.84
C PHE A 508 -7.96 -2.48 7.38
N ILE A 509 -8.15 -1.85 6.21
CA ILE A 509 -7.29 -0.80 5.67
C ILE A 509 -7.22 0.39 6.62
N GLU A 510 -8.35 0.86 7.10
CA GLU A 510 -8.45 2.00 8.02
C GLU A 510 -7.74 1.74 9.35
N LEU A 511 -7.82 0.51 9.85
CA LEU A 511 -7.06 0.10 11.03
C LEU A 511 -5.56 0.00 10.76
N VAL A 512 -5.13 -0.46 9.57
CA VAL A 512 -3.71 -0.42 9.17
C VAL A 512 -3.19 1.02 9.20
N GLU A 513 -3.91 1.97 8.60
CA GLU A 513 -3.56 3.40 8.62
C GLU A 513 -3.40 3.93 10.05
N HIS A 514 -4.33 3.58 10.93
CA HIS A 514 -4.33 4.07 12.31
C HIS A 514 -3.24 3.43 13.17
N MET A 515 -2.96 2.15 12.99
CA MET A 515 -2.12 1.37 13.89
C MET A 515 -0.65 1.33 13.51
N ILE A 516 -0.31 1.57 12.23
CA ILE A 516 1.06 1.39 11.72
C ILE A 516 2.11 2.16 12.51
N GLY A 517 1.84 3.40 12.89
CA GLY A 517 2.76 4.24 13.67
C GLY A 517 2.98 3.77 15.11
N ARG A 518 2.13 2.88 15.62
CA ARG A 518 2.18 2.32 16.98
C ARG A 518 2.72 0.90 17.03
N SER A 519 3.02 0.29 15.88
CA SER A 519 3.51 -1.09 15.84
C SER A 519 4.82 -1.25 16.61
N LEU A 520 4.89 -2.28 17.44
CA LEU A 520 6.09 -2.67 18.18
C LEU A 520 7.07 -3.47 17.32
N VAL A 521 6.58 -4.07 16.24
CA VAL A 521 7.40 -4.72 15.22
C VAL A 521 7.75 -3.69 14.17
N THR A 522 8.98 -3.69 13.72
CA THR A 522 9.45 -2.72 12.74
C THR A 522 10.14 -3.41 11.57
N SER A 523 9.96 -2.85 10.38
CA SER A 523 10.72 -3.23 9.18
C SER A 523 12.11 -2.58 9.18
N VAL A 524 12.86 -2.77 8.11
CA VAL A 524 14.13 -2.05 7.91
C VAL A 524 13.94 -0.54 7.66
N TYR A 525 12.74 -0.11 7.31
CA TYR A 525 12.42 1.31 7.07
C TYR A 525 12.13 2.05 8.38
N PRO A 526 12.64 3.28 8.55
CA PRO A 526 12.32 4.10 9.71
C PRO A 526 11.00 4.84 9.56
N GLN A 527 10.45 5.33 10.67
CA GLN A 527 9.35 6.29 10.70
C GLN A 527 8.12 5.88 9.87
N LEU A 528 7.72 4.60 9.97
CA LEU A 528 6.51 4.13 9.30
C LEU A 528 5.28 4.82 9.86
N ASN A 529 4.57 5.54 9.02
CA ASN A 529 3.28 6.14 9.36
C ASN A 529 2.41 6.28 8.10
N LEU A 530 1.10 6.24 8.30
CA LEU A 530 0.10 6.47 7.27
C LEU A 530 -0.95 7.41 7.83
N GLY A 531 -1.37 8.38 7.02
CA GLY A 531 -2.62 9.09 7.23
C GLY A 531 -3.73 8.50 6.36
N PRO A 532 -4.96 8.98 6.52
CA PRO A 532 -6.07 8.58 5.66
C PRO A 532 -5.73 8.74 4.17
N GLY A 533 -5.91 7.68 3.39
CA GLY A 533 -5.61 7.67 1.96
C GLY A 533 -4.13 7.57 1.58
N GLN A 534 -3.20 7.56 2.54
CA GLN A 534 -1.78 7.40 2.23
C GLN A 534 -1.42 5.92 2.09
N ARG A 535 -0.57 5.60 1.08
CA ARG A 535 -0.21 4.21 0.74
C ARG A 535 1.28 3.90 0.86
N PHE A 536 2.11 4.92 1.09
CA PHE A 536 3.56 4.80 1.30
C PHE A 536 3.91 5.16 2.74
N ALA A 537 4.40 4.17 3.49
CA ALA A 537 4.56 4.32 4.94
C ALA A 537 5.82 5.08 5.35
N SER A 538 6.96 4.88 4.66
CA SER A 538 8.22 5.60 4.87
C SER A 538 8.39 6.65 3.78
N LYS A 539 8.62 7.92 4.18
CA LYS A 539 8.47 9.08 3.30
C LYS A 539 9.75 9.89 3.07
N GLY A 540 10.89 9.37 3.44
CA GLY A 540 12.15 10.09 3.29
C GLY A 540 13.37 9.18 3.25
N ALA A 541 14.55 9.80 3.21
CA ALA A 541 15.84 9.12 3.29
C ALA A 541 16.88 10.01 4.00
N TYR A 542 17.97 9.39 4.41
CA TYR A 542 19.18 10.07 4.84
C TYR A 542 20.14 10.22 3.67
N LEU A 543 21.00 11.25 3.72
CA LEU A 543 22.26 11.26 2.99
C LEU A 543 23.37 10.94 3.98
N LEU A 544 24.10 9.87 3.72
CA LEU A 544 25.17 9.37 4.56
C LEU A 544 26.52 9.46 3.82
N LYS A 545 27.60 9.62 4.56
CA LYS A 545 28.98 9.44 4.07
C LYS A 545 29.72 8.41 4.91
N TYR A 546 30.78 7.84 4.37
CA TYR A 546 31.67 7.00 5.15
C TYR A 546 32.37 7.82 6.22
N SER A 547 32.45 7.27 7.41
CA SER A 547 33.06 7.94 8.57
C SER A 547 34.54 7.58 8.68
N ASN A 548 35.35 8.57 9.02
CA ASN A 548 36.75 8.36 9.40
C ASN A 548 36.92 8.16 10.91
N ARG A 549 35.80 8.13 11.68
CA ARG A 549 35.82 7.97 13.13
C ARG A 549 35.86 6.48 13.49
N GLN A 550 36.75 6.13 14.41
CA GLN A 550 36.88 4.77 14.90
C GLN A 550 35.53 4.26 15.48
N GLY A 551 35.09 3.09 15.03
CA GLY A 551 33.83 2.47 15.49
C GLY A 551 32.56 2.96 14.78
N LYS A 552 32.66 3.86 13.80
CA LYS A 552 31.53 4.28 12.96
C LYS A 552 31.82 4.01 11.50
N VAL A 553 30.89 3.33 10.81
CA VAL A 553 31.00 3.04 9.37
C VAL A 553 30.45 4.19 8.55
N LEU A 554 29.28 4.69 8.90
CA LEU A 554 28.59 5.77 8.22
C LEU A 554 28.22 6.88 9.20
N GLU A 555 28.20 8.11 8.71
CA GLU A 555 27.66 9.25 9.45
C GLU A 555 26.70 10.05 8.57
N PRO A 556 25.60 10.58 9.15
CA PRO A 556 24.63 11.36 8.40
C PRO A 556 25.21 12.73 8.02
N ILE A 557 25.07 13.10 6.76
CA ILE A 557 25.30 14.45 6.25
C ILE A 557 24.07 15.30 6.53
N THR A 558 22.88 14.70 6.34
CA THR A 558 21.58 15.33 6.60
C THR A 558 20.81 14.58 7.68
N GLY A 559 19.82 15.27 8.29
CA GLY A 559 18.75 14.58 9.02
C GLY A 559 17.89 13.75 8.07
N TRP A 560 16.77 13.27 8.57
CA TRP A 560 15.75 12.61 7.75
C TRP A 560 15.11 13.62 6.79
N VAL A 561 15.34 13.45 5.49
CA VAL A 561 14.85 14.34 4.43
C VAL A 561 13.57 13.75 3.85
N VAL A 562 12.46 14.49 3.98
CA VAL A 562 11.18 14.20 3.30
C VAL A 562 11.10 15.12 2.09
N PRO A 563 10.89 14.62 0.86
CA PRO A 563 10.95 15.44 -0.34
C PRO A 563 9.81 16.46 -0.47
N TYR A 564 8.61 16.20 0.12
CA TYR A 564 7.41 17.07 0.02
C TYR A 564 7.16 17.84 1.31
#